data_908c4ff6de90f02f448b1c2cdfb5a18d
#
_entry.id   908c4ff6de90f02f448b1c2cdfb5a18d
#
_cell.length_a   1.000
_cell.length_b   1.000
_cell.length_c   1.000
_cell.angle_alpha   90.00
_cell.angle_beta   90.00
_cell.angle_gamma   90.00
#
_symmetry.space_group_name_H-M   'P 1'
#
loop_
_entity.id
_entity.type
_entity.pdbx_description
1 polymer ?
#
loop_
_entity_poly.entity_id
_entity_poly.type
_entity_poly.pdbx_seq_one_letter_code
_entity_poly.pdbx_strand_id
1 'polypeptide(L)'
;TTFDDGSVREYQRRTNQRTAGKNFDETGAVGPIVVTPDELPEGGEGLKTESRVGDEILQGASTSNMMWSVARTIAVISEFATLCSVDLIALVTPLVLVTPKLRHGGYVPVKLLK
;
A
#
# COMPACT_ATOMS: atom_id res chain seq x y z
N THR A 1 -8.05 -5.62 -2.11
CA THR A 1 -8.31 -4.51 -1.18
C THR A 1 -7.22 -3.46 -1.25
N THR A 2 -7.44 -2.30 -0.67
CA THR A 2 -6.41 -1.28 -0.47
C THR A 2 -5.85 -1.33 0.95
N PHE A 3 -4.62 -0.86 1.10
CA PHE A 3 -3.96 -0.70 2.39
C PHE A 3 -3.32 0.68 2.45
N ASP A 4 -3.57 1.41 3.52
CA ASP A 4 -2.89 2.67 3.79
C ASP A 4 -1.71 2.43 4.72
N ASP A 5 -0.50 2.49 4.16
CA ASP A 5 0.74 2.37 4.92
C ASP A 5 1.09 3.72 5.59
N GLY A 6 0.21 4.15 6.49
CA GLY A 6 0.37 5.38 7.25
C GLY A 6 1.76 5.45 7.91
N SER A 7 2.41 6.61 7.81
CA SER A 7 3.78 6.76 8.30
C SER A 7 3.99 8.07 9.02
N VAL A 8 4.42 7.98 10.26
CA VAL A 8 4.92 9.13 11.03
C VAL A 8 6.40 9.31 10.70
N ARG A 9 6.69 10.21 9.73
CA ARG A 9 8.03 10.37 9.13
C ARG A 9 9.12 10.70 10.13
N GLU A 10 8.82 11.46 11.17
CA GLU A 10 9.79 11.81 12.21
C GLU A 10 10.28 10.56 12.94
N TYR A 11 9.38 9.63 13.26
CA TYR A 11 9.73 8.37 13.90
C TYR A 11 10.39 7.38 12.94
N GLN A 12 9.91 7.32 11.71
CA GLN A 12 10.48 6.46 10.67
C GLN A 12 11.96 6.77 10.40
N ARG A 13 12.38 8.04 10.56
CA ARG A 13 13.74 8.51 10.24
C ARG A 13 14.70 8.53 11.43
N ARG A 14 14.23 8.22 12.65
CA ARG A 14 15.08 8.24 13.86
C ARG A 14 16.16 7.16 13.83
N THR A 15 15.89 6.04 13.22
CA THR A 15 16.80 4.90 13.13
C THR A 15 16.71 4.24 11.75
N ASN A 16 17.60 3.29 11.47
CA ASN A 16 17.51 2.45 10.27
C ASN A 16 16.33 1.46 10.35
N GLN A 17 15.81 1.21 11.55
CA GLN A 17 14.61 0.39 11.76
C GLN A 17 13.36 1.26 11.64
N ARG A 18 12.64 1.09 10.54
CA ARG A 18 11.51 1.97 10.17
C ARG A 18 10.20 1.63 10.86
N THR A 19 10.14 0.52 11.56
CA THR A 19 8.94 -0.03 12.20
C THR A 19 8.24 0.96 13.11
N ALA A 20 8.99 1.72 13.93
CA ALA A 20 8.41 2.69 14.85
C ALA A 20 7.55 3.77 14.18
N GLY A 21 7.84 4.10 12.91
CA GLY A 21 7.05 5.06 12.15
C GLY A 21 5.79 4.48 11.51
N LYS A 22 5.57 3.16 11.62
CA LYS A 22 4.49 2.43 10.96
C LYS A 22 3.46 1.83 11.92
N ASN A 23 3.67 1.97 13.23
CA ASN A 23 2.90 1.29 14.27
C ASN A 23 2.30 2.27 15.28
N PHE A 24 1.83 3.41 14.82
CA PHE A 24 1.02 4.30 15.65
C PHE A 24 -0.42 3.77 15.71
N ASP A 25 -1.07 4.04 16.84
CA ASP A 25 -2.48 3.73 16.99
C ASP A 25 -3.29 4.36 15.85
N GLU A 26 -4.34 3.67 15.42
CA GLU A 26 -5.24 4.10 14.35
C GLU A 26 -4.56 4.33 12.99
N THR A 27 -3.43 3.69 12.73
CA THR A 27 -2.76 3.65 11.42
C THR A 27 -2.86 2.27 10.77
N GLY A 28 -2.58 2.18 9.46
CA GLY A 28 -2.61 0.91 8.75
C GLY A 28 -4.01 0.45 8.35
N ALA A 29 -4.85 1.37 7.89
CA ALA A 29 -6.22 1.04 7.48
C ALA A 29 -6.25 0.09 6.27
N VAL A 30 -7.08 -0.95 6.36
CA VAL A 30 -7.38 -1.93 5.31
C VAL A 30 -8.82 -1.80 4.86
N GLY A 31 -9.07 -1.81 3.58
CA GLY A 31 -10.44 -1.77 3.07
C GLY A 31 -10.67 -0.65 2.05
N PRO A 32 -11.94 -0.22 1.85
CA PRO A 32 -13.15 -0.63 2.56
C PRO A 32 -13.71 -1.99 2.14
N ILE A 33 -13.30 -2.53 0.98
CA ILE A 33 -13.81 -3.80 0.45
C ILE A 33 -12.67 -4.73 0.04
N VAL A 34 -12.92 -6.02 0.07
CA VAL A 34 -12.07 -7.04 -0.53
C VAL A 34 -12.71 -7.45 -1.84
N VAL A 35 -11.94 -7.43 -2.91
CA VAL A 35 -12.36 -7.84 -4.25
C VAL A 35 -11.73 -9.20 -4.55
N THR A 36 -12.51 -10.13 -5.07
CA THR A 36 -12.05 -11.47 -5.42
C THR A 36 -11.28 -11.48 -6.76
N PRO A 37 -10.39 -12.45 -6.98
CA PRO A 37 -9.54 -12.47 -8.19
C PRO A 37 -10.30 -12.53 -9.50
N ASP A 38 -11.50 -13.11 -9.52
CA ASP A 38 -12.36 -13.21 -10.70
C ASP A 38 -12.90 -11.86 -11.19
N GLU A 39 -12.90 -10.85 -10.31
CA GLU A 39 -13.29 -9.48 -10.68
C GLU A 39 -12.10 -8.61 -11.12
N LEU A 40 -10.88 -9.12 -11.06
CA LEU A 40 -9.66 -8.38 -11.33
C LEU A 40 -8.92 -8.92 -12.56
N PRO A 41 -8.11 -8.10 -13.23
CA PRO A 41 -7.17 -8.60 -14.21
C PRO A 41 -6.22 -9.62 -13.59
N GLU A 42 -5.73 -10.57 -14.38
CA GLU A 42 -4.79 -11.58 -13.93
C GLU A 42 -3.57 -10.93 -13.27
N GLY A 43 -3.20 -11.45 -12.09
CA GLY A 43 -2.11 -10.89 -11.28
C GLY A 43 -2.34 -9.47 -10.76
N GLY A 44 -3.54 -8.91 -10.92
CA GLY A 44 -3.85 -7.53 -10.52
C GLY A 44 -3.10 -6.49 -11.35
N GLU A 45 -2.71 -6.82 -12.59
CA GLU A 45 -1.95 -5.91 -13.47
C GLU A 45 -2.86 -4.84 -14.08
N GLY A 46 -2.32 -3.64 -14.28
CA GLY A 46 -3.03 -2.54 -14.93
C GLY A 46 -4.02 -1.79 -14.03
N LEU A 47 -4.12 -2.14 -12.78
CA LEU A 47 -4.98 -1.42 -11.83
C LEU A 47 -4.40 -0.04 -11.51
N LYS A 48 -5.26 0.96 -11.49
CA LYS A 48 -4.88 2.31 -11.07
C LYS A 48 -5.05 2.43 -9.56
N THR A 49 -4.01 2.90 -8.89
CA THR A 49 -4.04 3.23 -7.46
C THR A 49 -3.92 4.74 -7.28
N GLU A 50 -4.72 5.32 -6.41
CA GLU A 50 -4.66 6.74 -6.09
C GLU A 50 -4.79 6.96 -4.59
N SER A 51 -4.00 7.90 -4.07
CA SER A 51 -4.18 8.46 -2.73
C SER A 51 -4.74 9.86 -2.85
N ARG A 52 -5.81 10.14 -2.12
CA ARG A 52 -6.49 11.45 -2.17
C ARG A 52 -6.68 12.02 -0.78
N VAL A 53 -6.65 13.35 -0.70
CA VAL A 53 -7.11 14.11 0.47
C VAL A 53 -8.17 15.09 -0.01
N GLY A 54 -9.41 14.87 0.39
CA GLY A 54 -10.54 15.56 -0.24
C GLY A 54 -10.58 15.26 -1.74
N ASP A 55 -10.60 16.29 -2.56
CA ASP A 55 -10.62 16.17 -4.02
C ASP A 55 -9.21 16.16 -4.66
N GLU A 56 -8.18 16.42 -3.85
CA GLU A 56 -6.80 16.48 -4.34
C GLU A 56 -6.17 15.08 -4.44
N ILE A 57 -5.63 14.75 -5.62
CA ILE A 57 -4.86 13.52 -5.83
C ILE A 57 -3.41 13.79 -5.42
N LEU A 58 -2.96 13.12 -4.37
CA LEU A 58 -1.59 13.24 -3.86
C LEU A 58 -0.63 12.26 -4.52
N GLN A 59 -1.12 11.07 -4.86
CA GLN A 59 -0.34 10.02 -5.51
C GLN A 59 -1.23 9.28 -6.51
N GLY A 60 -0.63 8.82 -7.60
CA GLY A 60 -1.31 7.98 -8.58
C GLY A 60 -0.31 7.14 -9.33
N ALA A 61 -0.61 5.85 -9.49
CA ALA A 61 0.25 4.92 -10.22
C ALA A 61 -0.57 3.75 -10.77
N SER A 62 0.02 3.00 -11.70
CA SER A 62 -0.52 1.72 -12.16
C SER A 62 0.26 0.57 -11.54
N THR A 63 -0.42 -0.53 -11.23
CA THR A 63 0.21 -1.77 -10.78
C THR A 63 1.11 -2.38 -11.86
N SER A 64 0.91 -2.05 -13.14
CA SER A 64 1.83 -2.41 -14.22
C SER A 64 3.24 -1.84 -14.06
N ASN A 65 3.39 -0.80 -13.24
CA ASN A 65 4.69 -0.19 -12.96
C ASN A 65 5.41 -0.83 -11.76
N MET A 66 4.87 -1.91 -11.19
CA MET A 66 5.52 -2.64 -10.12
C MET A 66 6.81 -3.30 -10.62
N MET A 67 7.87 -3.20 -9.85
CA MET A 67 9.15 -3.86 -10.15
C MET A 67 9.01 -5.39 -10.14
N TRP A 68 8.19 -5.92 -9.25
CA TRP A 68 7.92 -7.34 -9.10
C TRP A 68 6.42 -7.59 -9.21
N SER A 69 6.06 -8.62 -9.96
CA SER A 69 4.67 -9.06 -10.03
C SER A 69 4.18 -9.60 -8.69
N VAL A 70 2.87 -9.65 -8.51
CA VAL A 70 2.22 -10.27 -7.33
C VAL A 70 2.72 -11.70 -7.15
N ALA A 71 2.73 -12.50 -8.23
CA ALA A 71 3.19 -13.89 -8.19
C ALA A 71 4.65 -14.02 -7.71
N ARG A 72 5.55 -13.15 -8.21
CA ARG A 72 6.95 -13.12 -7.78
C ARG A 72 7.09 -12.77 -6.30
N THR A 73 6.30 -11.81 -5.83
CA THR A 73 6.31 -11.39 -4.43
C THR A 73 5.85 -12.53 -3.52
N ILE A 74 4.78 -13.23 -3.87
CA ILE A 74 4.30 -14.41 -3.14
C ILE A 74 5.38 -15.48 -3.10
N ALA A 75 6.00 -15.79 -4.23
CA ALA A 75 7.04 -16.81 -4.30
C ALA A 75 8.22 -16.50 -3.35
N VAL A 76 8.70 -15.25 -3.34
CA VAL A 76 9.80 -14.83 -2.45
C VAL A 76 9.41 -14.90 -0.98
N ILE A 77 8.22 -14.47 -0.62
CA ILE A 77 7.77 -14.53 0.78
C ILE A 77 7.65 -15.98 1.24
N SER A 78 7.16 -16.87 0.37
CA SER A 78 7.00 -18.28 0.66
C SER A 78 8.32 -19.03 0.92
N GLU A 79 9.47 -18.47 0.56
CA GLU A 79 10.78 -19.04 0.87
C GLU A 79 11.10 -19.01 2.38
N PHE A 80 10.53 -18.08 3.13
CA PHE A 80 10.84 -17.89 4.55
C PHE A 80 9.62 -17.81 5.47
N ALA A 81 8.42 -17.68 4.92
CA ALA A 81 7.18 -17.59 5.69
C ALA A 81 6.10 -18.50 5.10
N THR A 82 5.38 -19.20 5.96
CA THR A 82 4.20 -19.96 5.55
C THR A 82 3.04 -18.98 5.37
N LEU A 83 2.51 -18.92 4.14
CA LEU A 83 1.32 -18.13 3.84
C LEU A 83 0.05 -18.94 4.09
N CYS A 84 -0.90 -18.33 4.77
CA CYS A 84 -2.19 -18.91 5.10
C CYS A 84 -3.32 -18.13 4.39
N SER A 85 -4.51 -18.73 4.31
CA SER A 85 -5.70 -18.02 3.85
C SER A 85 -5.94 -16.80 4.74
N VAL A 86 -6.32 -15.69 4.13
CA VAL A 86 -6.56 -14.37 4.72
C VAL A 86 -5.30 -13.60 5.16
N ASP A 87 -4.10 -14.09 4.90
CA ASP A 87 -2.90 -13.26 5.04
C ASP A 87 -2.96 -12.06 4.10
N LEU A 88 -2.53 -10.92 4.61
CA LEU A 88 -2.44 -9.67 3.83
C LEU A 88 -0.99 -9.36 3.50
N ILE A 89 -0.70 -9.22 2.21
CA ILE A 89 0.59 -8.78 1.73
C ILE A 89 0.45 -7.34 1.25
N ALA A 90 1.05 -6.41 1.98
CA ALA A 90 1.09 -5.01 1.58
C ALA A 90 2.18 -4.81 0.50
N LEU A 91 1.76 -4.58 -0.72
CA LEU A 91 2.65 -4.26 -1.83
C LEU A 91 2.97 -2.77 -1.84
N VAL A 92 4.20 -2.43 -2.18
CA VAL A 92 4.63 -1.03 -2.26
C VAL A 92 3.98 -0.35 -3.46
N THR A 93 3.59 0.91 -3.31
CA THR A 93 3.12 1.74 -4.42
C THR A 93 4.20 1.83 -5.50
N PRO A 94 3.90 1.57 -6.78
CA PRO A 94 4.87 1.49 -7.87
C PRO A 94 5.73 2.73 -8.10
N LEU A 95 5.25 3.90 -7.68
CA LEU A 95 6.02 5.14 -7.74
C LEU A 95 5.67 6.02 -6.54
N VAL A 96 6.58 6.12 -5.61
CA VAL A 96 6.51 7.10 -4.53
C VAL A 96 7.17 8.38 -5.00
N LEU A 97 6.44 9.26 -5.65
CA LEU A 97 6.82 10.65 -5.68
C LEU A 97 6.47 11.23 -4.31
N VAL A 98 7.52 11.38 -3.51
CA VAL A 98 7.44 11.93 -2.19
C VAL A 98 7.11 13.40 -2.29
N THR A 99 6.14 13.75 -1.62
CA THR A 99 5.79 14.81 -0.71
C THR A 99 4.55 15.56 -1.10
N PRO A 100 3.59 15.62 -0.23
CA PRO A 100 3.42 16.89 0.40
C PRO A 100 3.76 16.82 1.89
N LYS A 101 4.26 17.92 2.40
CA LYS A 101 4.27 18.29 3.80
C LYS A 101 2.82 18.28 4.32
N LEU A 102 2.28 17.10 4.63
CA LEU A 102 1.09 17.06 5.46
C LEU A 102 1.50 17.54 6.85
N ARG A 103 1.29 18.81 7.10
CA ARG A 103 1.28 19.37 8.44
C ARG A 103 0.00 18.83 9.08
N HIS A 104 0.15 18.02 10.13
CA HIS A 104 -0.90 17.47 10.99
C HIS A 104 -1.71 16.31 10.39
N GLY A 105 -1.48 15.14 10.91
CA GLY A 105 -2.34 13.99 11.17
C GLY A 105 -3.59 13.78 10.30
N GLY A 106 -3.50 13.83 8.98
CA GLY A 106 -4.62 13.55 8.10
C GLY A 106 -4.54 12.12 7.56
N TYR A 107 -5.61 11.37 7.74
CA TYR A 107 -5.85 10.09 7.07
C TYR A 107 -5.89 10.31 5.56
N VAL A 108 -5.13 9.51 4.81
CA VAL A 108 -5.12 9.52 3.35
C VAL A 108 -5.79 8.26 2.84
N PRO A 109 -7.04 8.30 2.42
CA PRO A 109 -7.70 7.13 1.85
C PRO A 109 -7.03 6.75 0.52
N VAL A 110 -6.66 5.48 0.38
CA VAL A 110 -6.17 4.90 -0.88
C VAL A 110 -7.35 4.27 -1.61
N LYS A 111 -7.54 4.62 -2.86
CA LYS A 111 -8.62 4.08 -3.71
C LYS A 111 -8.03 3.30 -4.87
N LEU A 112 -8.47 2.05 -5.07
CA LEU A 112 -8.26 1.32 -6.32
C LEU A 112 -9.35 1.73 -7.31
N LEU A 113 -8.93 2.10 -8.50
CA LEU A 113 -9.79 2.39 -9.64
C LEU A 113 -9.58 1.31 -10.70
N LYS A 114 -10.69 0.80 -11.24
CA LYS A 114 -10.67 -0.06 -12.43
C LYS A 114 -10.37 0.78 -13.67
#